data_9c1f3e2d9fb4b556227ceb742aa52b41
#
_entry.id   9c1f3e2d9fb4b556227ceb742aa52b41
#
_cell.length_a   1.000
_cell.length_b   1.000
_cell.length_c   1.000
_cell.angle_alpha   90.00
_cell.angle_beta   90.00
_cell.angle_gamma   90.00
#
_symmetry.space_group_name_H-M   'P 1'
#
loop_
_entity.id
_entity.type
_entity.pdbx_description
1 polymer ?
#
loop_
_entity_poly.entity_id
_entity_poly.type
_entity_poly.pdbx_seq_one_letter_code
_entity_poly.pdbx_strand_id
1 'polypeptide(L)'
;MEDISEDYEGLLMKYNVELHTDVDPITYIGNGSQIETLISNLVSNAIKYNKEDGHVYVHIYSKKDNMIIEVKDTGIGIPLADQGRIFERFYRVDKGRSRIKGGTGLGLAIVKHIVSYNKGTVKLHSQLGEGTCITITLPNKS
;
A
#
# COMPACT_ATOMS: atom_id res chain seq x y z
N MET A 1 17.79 2.64 -0.62
CA MET A 1 16.52 2.87 -1.36
C MET A 1 16.41 4.35 -1.68
N GLU A 2 16.07 4.66 -2.91
CA GLU A 2 15.89 6.05 -3.32
C GLU A 2 14.70 6.68 -2.57
N ASP A 3 14.65 8.00 -2.63
CA ASP A 3 13.55 8.74 -2.01
C ASP A 3 12.24 8.39 -2.70
N ILE A 4 11.39 7.66 -1.99
CA ILE A 4 10.11 7.19 -2.51
C ILE A 4 9.21 8.35 -2.90
N SER A 5 9.27 9.48 -2.17
CA SER A 5 8.37 10.59 -2.41
C SER A 5 8.55 11.22 -3.80
N GLU A 6 9.75 11.16 -4.38
CA GLU A 6 9.98 11.72 -5.71
C GLU A 6 9.19 10.98 -6.79
N ASP A 7 9.02 9.67 -6.62
CA ASP A 7 8.31 8.84 -7.61
C ASP A 7 6.81 9.13 -7.67
N TYR A 8 6.26 9.76 -6.64
CA TYR A 8 4.83 9.99 -6.51
C TYR A 8 4.44 11.46 -6.54
N GLU A 9 5.38 12.36 -6.82
CA GLU A 9 5.15 13.79 -6.75
C GLU A 9 3.91 14.22 -7.54
N GLY A 10 3.74 13.71 -8.76
CA GLY A 10 2.58 14.05 -9.59
C GLY A 10 1.26 13.61 -8.97
N LEU A 11 1.22 12.41 -8.40
CA LEU A 11 0.01 11.91 -7.73
C LEU A 11 -0.29 12.69 -6.46
N LEU A 12 0.75 13.01 -5.68
CA LEU A 12 0.58 13.76 -4.45
C LEU A 12 0.00 15.13 -4.71
N MET A 13 0.47 15.80 -5.76
CA MET A 13 -0.07 17.10 -6.17
C MET A 13 -1.50 16.98 -6.67
N LYS A 14 -1.77 15.96 -7.50
CA LYS A 14 -3.11 15.78 -8.07
C LYS A 14 -4.17 15.55 -7.01
N TYR A 15 -3.85 14.77 -5.99
CA TYR A 15 -4.81 14.41 -4.93
C TYR A 15 -4.64 15.24 -3.65
N ASN A 16 -3.66 16.14 -3.63
CA ASN A 16 -3.37 17.01 -2.48
C ASN A 16 -3.14 16.19 -1.20
N VAL A 17 -2.17 15.29 -1.27
CA VAL A 17 -1.82 14.36 -0.18
C VAL A 17 -0.35 14.53 0.16
N GLU A 18 0.01 14.42 1.43
CA GLU A 18 1.40 14.42 1.87
C GLU A 18 1.88 13.00 2.12
N LEU A 19 3.10 12.71 1.67
CA LEU A 19 3.74 11.41 1.87
C LEU A 19 4.86 11.54 2.89
N HIS A 20 4.82 10.70 3.91
CA HIS A 20 5.84 10.63 4.96
C HIS A 20 6.50 9.26 4.91
N THR A 21 7.80 9.21 4.82
CA THR A 21 8.53 7.94 4.71
C THR A 21 9.51 7.78 5.86
N ASP A 22 9.59 6.56 6.36
CA ASP A 22 10.56 6.14 7.36
C ASP A 22 11.07 4.77 6.95
N VAL A 23 12.19 4.75 6.23
CA VAL A 23 12.72 3.55 5.60
C VAL A 23 14.09 3.23 6.16
N ASP A 24 14.19 2.10 6.86
CA ASP A 24 15.47 1.63 7.37
C ASP A 24 16.33 1.05 6.24
N PRO A 25 17.65 1.14 6.35
CA PRO A 25 18.53 0.54 5.33
C PRO A 25 18.53 -0.99 5.46
N ILE A 26 17.69 -1.63 4.66
CA ILE A 26 17.53 -3.09 4.65
C ILE A 26 17.92 -3.64 3.29
N THR A 27 18.70 -4.71 3.29
CA THR A 27 18.97 -5.47 2.08
C THR A 27 17.99 -6.63 2.02
N TYR A 28 17.11 -6.64 1.01
CA TYR A 28 16.13 -7.71 0.85
C TYR A 28 16.73 -8.84 0.01
N ILE A 29 16.60 -10.06 0.50
CA ILE A 29 17.07 -11.25 -0.21
C ILE A 29 15.89 -11.81 -1.00
N GLY A 30 15.81 -11.44 -2.28
CA GLY A 30 14.71 -11.83 -3.15
C GLY A 30 14.65 -10.96 -4.38
N ASN A 31 13.47 -10.89 -4.99
CA ASN A 31 13.28 -10.13 -6.22
C ASN A 31 12.94 -8.67 -5.91
N GLY A 32 13.93 -7.79 -6.09
CA GLY A 32 13.76 -6.36 -5.84
C GLY A 32 12.69 -5.70 -6.71
N SER A 33 12.54 -6.13 -7.96
CA SER A 33 11.50 -5.60 -8.85
C SER A 33 10.11 -5.85 -8.31
N GLN A 34 9.90 -7.04 -7.76
CA GLN A 34 8.60 -7.39 -7.15
C GLN A 34 8.31 -6.51 -5.93
N ILE A 35 9.33 -6.25 -5.12
CA ILE A 35 9.17 -5.42 -3.93
C ILE A 35 8.86 -3.97 -4.33
N GLU A 36 9.51 -3.45 -5.35
CA GLU A 36 9.20 -2.12 -5.86
C GLU A 36 7.76 -2.03 -6.37
N THR A 37 7.31 -3.04 -7.10
CA THR A 37 5.94 -3.11 -7.61
C THR A 37 4.94 -3.17 -6.46
N LEU A 38 5.22 -3.97 -5.44
CA LEU A 38 4.37 -4.09 -4.25
C LEU A 38 4.22 -2.74 -3.55
N ILE A 39 5.34 -2.07 -3.27
CA ILE A 39 5.34 -0.77 -2.61
C ILE A 39 4.61 0.26 -3.47
N SER A 40 4.87 0.28 -4.76
CA SER A 40 4.23 1.21 -5.69
C SER A 40 2.71 1.05 -5.68
N ASN A 41 2.20 -0.18 -5.70
CA ASN A 41 0.76 -0.41 -5.68
C ASN A 41 0.14 0.01 -4.35
N LEU A 42 0.81 -0.26 -3.23
CA LEU A 42 0.31 0.14 -1.92
C LEU A 42 0.28 1.66 -1.77
N VAL A 43 1.36 2.32 -2.15
CA VAL A 43 1.47 3.78 -2.00
C VAL A 43 0.49 4.50 -2.94
N SER A 44 0.42 4.08 -4.22
CA SER A 44 -0.52 4.70 -5.15
C SER A 44 -1.96 4.56 -4.68
N ASN A 45 -2.35 3.39 -4.17
CA ASN A 45 -3.69 3.21 -3.62
C ASN A 45 -3.94 4.10 -2.41
N ALA A 46 -2.97 4.19 -1.51
CA ALA A 46 -3.09 5.04 -0.32
C ALA A 46 -3.27 6.52 -0.68
N ILE A 47 -2.65 6.96 -1.77
CA ILE A 47 -2.80 8.34 -2.26
C ILE A 47 -4.17 8.52 -2.91
N LYS A 48 -4.53 7.61 -3.81
CA LYS A 48 -5.76 7.74 -4.61
C LYS A 48 -7.02 7.64 -3.77
N TYR A 49 -7.03 6.79 -2.76
CA TYR A 49 -8.21 6.60 -1.90
C TYR A 49 -8.16 7.44 -0.64
N ASN A 50 -7.27 8.41 -0.59
CA ASN A 50 -7.17 9.35 0.50
C ASN A 50 -8.19 10.48 0.33
N LYS A 51 -8.35 11.25 1.39
CA LYS A 51 -9.14 12.49 1.34
C LYS A 51 -8.22 13.65 0.98
N GLU A 52 -8.82 14.78 0.57
CA GLU A 52 -8.06 15.99 0.33
C GLU A 52 -7.37 16.44 1.63
N ASP A 53 -6.13 16.91 1.52
CA ASP A 53 -5.29 17.27 2.66
C ASP A 53 -4.94 16.07 3.57
N GLY A 54 -5.01 14.86 2.99
CA GLY A 54 -4.69 13.65 3.74
C GLY A 54 -3.20 13.36 3.79
N HIS A 55 -2.88 12.28 4.48
CA HIS A 55 -1.49 11.86 4.68
C HIS A 55 -1.32 10.38 4.40
N VAL A 56 -0.15 10.01 3.90
CA VAL A 56 0.26 8.62 3.74
C VAL A 56 1.58 8.44 4.47
N TYR A 57 1.67 7.38 5.26
CA TYR A 57 2.87 7.05 6.04
C TYR A 57 3.40 5.70 5.56
N VAL A 58 4.64 5.67 5.12
CA VAL A 58 5.32 4.44 4.69
C VAL A 58 6.44 4.16 5.69
N HIS A 59 6.40 3.01 6.33
CA HIS A 59 7.41 2.59 7.28
C HIS A 59 7.94 1.21 6.85
N ILE A 60 9.23 1.13 6.60
CA ILE A 60 9.87 -0.13 6.20
C ILE A 60 10.99 -0.40 7.20
N TYR A 61 10.92 -1.55 7.86
CA TYR A 61 11.89 -1.91 8.89
C TYR A 61 12.07 -3.42 8.97
N SER A 62 13.09 -3.84 9.69
CA SER A 62 13.40 -5.24 9.91
C SER A 62 12.98 -5.63 11.33
N LYS A 63 12.34 -6.79 11.45
CA LYS A 63 11.96 -7.34 12.75
C LYS A 63 12.18 -8.83 12.72
N LYS A 64 13.09 -9.31 13.58
CA LYS A 64 13.53 -10.72 13.55
C LYS A 64 14.08 -11.00 12.15
N ASP A 65 13.70 -12.06 11.50
CA ASP A 65 14.19 -12.39 10.16
C ASP A 65 13.19 -11.97 9.08
N ASN A 66 12.46 -10.88 9.32
CA ASN A 66 11.44 -10.42 8.38
C ASN A 66 11.65 -8.96 8.01
N MET A 67 11.26 -8.62 6.79
CA MET A 67 11.11 -7.22 6.37
C MET A 67 9.64 -6.86 6.52
N ILE A 68 9.38 -5.76 7.21
CA ILE A 68 8.02 -5.28 7.44
C ILE A 68 7.81 -4.02 6.62
N ILE A 69 6.71 -3.99 5.86
CA ILE A 69 6.31 -2.82 5.08
C ILE A 69 4.94 -2.39 5.57
N GLU A 70 4.84 -1.22 6.13
CA GLU A 70 3.57 -0.66 6.59
C GLU A 70 3.23 0.56 5.74
N VAL A 71 2.03 0.58 5.17
CA VAL A 71 1.52 1.73 4.45
C VAL A 71 0.19 2.12 5.08
N LYS A 72 0.17 3.29 5.70
CA LYS A 72 -0.99 3.80 6.42
C LYS A 72 -1.46 5.09 5.78
N ASP A 73 -2.76 5.22 5.58
CA ASP A 73 -3.34 6.46 5.08
C ASP A 73 -4.41 6.98 6.05
N THR A 74 -4.71 8.26 5.90
CA THR A 74 -5.77 8.94 6.68
C THR A 74 -7.01 9.12 5.83
N GLY A 75 -7.24 8.20 4.91
CA GLY A 75 -8.28 8.35 3.90
C GLY A 75 -9.67 7.92 4.35
N ILE A 76 -10.45 7.52 3.37
CA ILE A 76 -11.87 7.22 3.59
C ILE A 76 -12.10 5.90 4.34
N GLY A 77 -11.08 5.05 4.40
CA GLY A 77 -11.22 3.72 4.99
C GLY A 77 -11.97 2.76 4.07
N ILE A 78 -12.10 1.53 4.51
CA ILE A 78 -12.75 0.47 3.74
C ILE A 78 -13.90 -0.09 4.56
N PRO A 79 -15.12 -0.12 4.01
CA PRO A 79 -16.24 -0.72 4.73
C PRO A 79 -15.94 -2.17 5.12
N LEU A 80 -16.36 -2.57 6.31
CA LEU A 80 -16.09 -3.92 6.82
C LEU A 80 -16.53 -5.01 5.85
N ALA A 81 -17.66 -4.81 5.18
CA ALA A 81 -18.18 -5.76 4.22
C ALA A 81 -17.26 -5.98 3.00
N ASP A 82 -16.41 -5.01 2.70
CA ASP A 82 -15.51 -5.08 1.55
C ASP A 82 -14.10 -5.56 1.91
N GLN A 83 -13.73 -5.52 3.19
CA GLN A 83 -12.35 -5.77 3.61
C GLN A 83 -11.84 -7.16 3.23
N GLY A 84 -12.71 -8.15 3.19
CA GLY A 84 -12.33 -9.51 2.79
C GLY A 84 -12.13 -9.68 1.29
N ARG A 85 -12.49 -8.69 0.48
CA ARG A 85 -12.48 -8.81 -0.98
C ARG A 85 -11.56 -7.84 -1.70
N ILE A 86 -10.94 -6.91 -0.99
CA ILE A 86 -10.16 -5.84 -1.65
C ILE A 86 -8.95 -6.36 -2.43
N PHE A 87 -8.48 -7.56 -2.14
CA PHE A 87 -7.36 -8.17 -2.85
C PHE A 87 -7.81 -9.03 -4.04
N GLU A 88 -9.12 -9.13 -4.28
CA GLU A 88 -9.62 -9.84 -5.46
C GLU A 88 -9.39 -9.01 -6.71
N ARG A 89 -9.12 -9.70 -7.82
CA ARG A 89 -8.89 -9.02 -9.09
C ARG A 89 -10.17 -8.29 -9.53
N PHE A 90 -9.99 -7.06 -9.97
CA PHE A 90 -11.07 -6.19 -10.47
C PHE A 90 -12.08 -5.75 -9.42
N TYR A 91 -11.86 -6.07 -8.13
CA TYR A 91 -12.77 -5.63 -7.09
C TYR A 91 -12.53 -4.15 -6.76
N ARG A 92 -13.59 -3.38 -6.67
CA ARG A 92 -13.53 -1.96 -6.31
C ARG A 92 -14.58 -1.68 -5.25
N VAL A 93 -14.15 -0.99 -4.20
CA VAL A 93 -15.01 -0.69 -3.04
C VAL A 93 -16.13 0.29 -3.40
N ASP A 94 -15.81 1.36 -4.10
CA ASP A 94 -16.78 2.41 -4.42
C ASP A 94 -16.80 2.65 -5.93
N LYS A 95 -17.64 1.88 -6.60
CA LYS A 95 -17.70 1.87 -8.06
C LYS A 95 -18.30 3.12 -8.64
N GLY A 96 -19.20 3.78 -7.91
CA GLY A 96 -19.93 4.92 -8.45
C GLY A 96 -19.50 6.27 -7.92
N ARG A 97 -18.76 6.31 -6.81
CA ARG A 97 -18.40 7.56 -6.13
C ARG A 97 -16.91 7.78 -5.99
N SER A 98 -16.11 6.86 -6.49
CA SER A 98 -14.68 7.01 -6.43
C SER A 98 -14.23 8.23 -7.24
N ARG A 99 -13.37 9.06 -6.66
CA ARG A 99 -12.74 10.13 -7.41
C ARG A 99 -11.65 9.59 -8.35
N ILE A 100 -11.44 8.28 -8.34
CA ILE A 100 -10.48 7.62 -9.19
C ILE A 100 -11.18 7.16 -10.45
N LYS A 101 -10.80 7.73 -11.57
CA LYS A 101 -11.31 7.30 -12.86
C LYS A 101 -10.30 6.34 -13.48
N GLY A 102 -10.78 5.22 -14.01
CA GLY A 102 -9.94 4.29 -14.72
C GLY A 102 -9.16 3.31 -13.85
N GLY A 103 -9.45 3.22 -12.57
CA GLY A 103 -8.83 2.21 -11.72
C GLY A 103 -9.25 0.81 -12.14
N THR A 104 -8.30 -0.10 -12.28
CA THR A 104 -8.57 -1.44 -12.81
C THR A 104 -8.95 -2.47 -11.74
N GLY A 105 -8.67 -2.18 -10.47
CA GLY A 105 -8.88 -3.16 -9.41
C GLY A 105 -7.81 -4.25 -9.37
N LEU A 106 -6.69 -4.03 -10.05
CA LEU A 106 -5.61 -5.02 -10.10
C LEU A 106 -4.49 -4.76 -9.09
N GLY A 107 -4.35 -3.52 -8.60
CA GLY A 107 -3.21 -3.15 -7.77
C GLY A 107 -3.06 -3.99 -6.51
N LEU A 108 -4.13 -4.15 -5.74
CA LEU A 108 -4.08 -4.95 -4.51
C LEU A 108 -4.00 -6.45 -4.79
N ALA A 109 -4.56 -6.91 -5.90
CA ALA A 109 -4.42 -8.31 -6.31
C ALA A 109 -2.96 -8.62 -6.62
N ILE A 110 -2.24 -7.69 -7.25
CA ILE A 110 -0.81 -7.83 -7.51
C ILE A 110 -0.04 -7.89 -6.19
N VAL A 111 -0.38 -7.04 -5.24
CA VAL A 111 0.23 -7.05 -3.90
C VAL A 111 0.07 -8.43 -3.27
N LYS A 112 -1.15 -8.96 -3.27
CA LYS A 112 -1.43 -10.27 -2.68
C LYS A 112 -0.62 -11.38 -3.36
N HIS A 113 -0.53 -11.32 -4.68
CA HIS A 113 0.23 -12.31 -5.45
C HIS A 113 1.72 -12.27 -5.08
N ILE A 114 2.31 -11.08 -5.03
CA ILE A 114 3.73 -10.93 -4.68
C ILE A 114 4.00 -11.42 -3.25
N VAL A 115 3.13 -11.05 -2.32
CA VAL A 115 3.28 -11.48 -0.92
C VAL A 115 3.22 -13.00 -0.82
N SER A 116 2.25 -13.63 -1.47
CA SER A 116 2.10 -15.09 -1.46
C SER A 116 3.29 -15.78 -2.11
N TYR A 117 3.75 -15.25 -3.24
CA TYR A 117 4.92 -15.80 -3.93
C TYR A 117 6.16 -15.78 -3.04
N ASN A 118 6.32 -14.75 -2.23
CA ASN A 118 7.47 -14.61 -1.34
C ASN A 118 7.22 -15.20 0.05
N LYS A 119 6.14 -15.95 0.21
CA LYS A 119 5.78 -16.65 1.46
C LYS A 119 5.56 -15.70 2.64
N GLY A 120 5.07 -14.52 2.33
CA GLY A 120 4.78 -13.51 3.32
C GLY A 120 3.32 -13.49 3.75
N THR A 121 2.97 -12.50 4.54
CA THR A 121 1.60 -12.29 5.02
C THR A 121 1.17 -10.84 4.84
N VAL A 122 -0.13 -10.63 4.69
CA VAL A 122 -0.76 -9.32 4.61
C VAL A 122 -1.74 -9.17 5.75
N LYS A 123 -1.64 -8.05 6.47
CA LYS A 123 -2.64 -7.69 7.48
C LYS A 123 -3.28 -6.37 7.08
N LEU A 124 -4.59 -6.32 7.17
CA LEU A 124 -5.36 -5.12 6.88
C LEU A 124 -6.03 -4.63 8.14
N HIS A 125 -5.89 -3.35 8.44
CA HIS A 125 -6.62 -2.69 9.50
C HIS A 125 -7.20 -1.41 8.92
N SER A 126 -8.52 -1.31 8.91
CA SER A 126 -9.19 -0.16 8.31
C SER A 126 -10.47 0.17 9.07
N GLN A 127 -10.78 1.47 9.12
CA GLN A 127 -11.99 1.97 9.72
C GLN A 127 -12.52 3.11 8.87
N LEU A 128 -13.80 3.02 8.50
CA LEU A 128 -14.46 4.06 7.71
C LEU A 128 -14.32 5.42 8.38
N GLY A 129 -13.91 6.40 7.60
CA GLY A 129 -13.72 7.78 8.07
C GLY A 129 -12.38 8.03 8.74
N GLU A 130 -11.59 7.00 9.03
CA GLU A 130 -10.30 7.14 9.71
C GLU A 130 -9.11 6.78 8.85
N GLY A 131 -9.25 5.82 7.94
CA GLY A 131 -8.20 5.43 7.04
C GLY A 131 -7.91 3.94 7.05
N THR A 132 -6.80 3.58 6.43
CA THR A 132 -6.41 2.20 6.21
C THR A 132 -4.93 2.00 6.51
N CYS A 133 -4.58 0.89 7.14
CA CYS A 133 -3.20 0.47 7.33
C CYS A 133 -3.03 -0.94 6.79
N ILE A 134 -2.11 -1.12 5.86
CA ILE A 134 -1.77 -2.43 5.32
C ILE A 134 -0.36 -2.76 5.75
N THR A 135 -0.19 -3.90 6.41
CA THR A 135 1.11 -4.36 6.91
C THR A 135 1.51 -5.63 6.18
N ILE A 136 2.64 -5.57 5.51
CA ILE A 136 3.21 -6.70 4.78
C ILE A 136 4.39 -7.24 5.59
N THR A 137 4.43 -8.53 5.79
CA THR A 137 5.56 -9.21 6.43
C THR A 137 6.15 -10.18 5.44
N LEU A 138 7.41 -9.99 5.10
CA LEU A 138 8.12 -10.84 4.14
C LEU A 138 9.31 -11.49 4.81
N PRO A 139 9.46 -12.82 4.71
CA PRO A 139 10.66 -13.48 5.21
C PRO A 139 11.90 -12.91 4.51
N ASN A 140 12.95 -12.65 5.27
CA ASN A 140 14.19 -12.06 4.76
C ASN A 140 15.40 -12.71 5.40
N LYS A 141 15.48 -14.04 5.27
CA LYS A 141 16.58 -14.81 5.82
C LYS A 141 17.70 -14.95 4.81
N SER A 142 18.90 -14.76 5.28
CA SER A 142 20.08 -15.03 4.48
C SER A 142 20.41 -16.52 4.47
#